data_a129763f45b279fa5430e3434fa50983
#
_entry.id   a129763f45b279fa5430e3434fa50983
#
_cell.length_a   1.000
_cell.length_b   1.000
_cell.length_c   1.000
_cell.angle_alpha   90.00
_cell.angle_beta   90.00
_cell.angle_gamma   90.00
#
_symmetry.space_group_name_H-M   'P 1'
#
loop_
_entity.id
_entity.type
_entity.pdbx_description
1 polymer ?
#
loop_
_entity_poly.entity_id
_entity_poly.type
_entity_poly.pdbx_seq_one_letter_code
_entity_poly.pdbx_strand_id
1 'polypeptide(L)'
;MKTLIIYASKTGTTEKCASILNKNLKDSTMINLSRIQNEDIDKYDIIIIGTPIRMGIIDKRVKKFISKNYNILKNKKTAYFICCGFNENWKQYYDQNFSKELLDNAIIYDTFGGDLNIDKQKGLNKFIVKMVSKSMDKNRKIELLNKNINNFIENIKEVNNPY
;
A
#
# COMPACT_ATOMS: atom_id res chain seq x y z
N MET A 1 12.80 5.92 -15.39
CA MET A 1 13.08 6.11 -13.95
C MET A 1 12.96 4.78 -13.22
N LYS A 2 13.91 4.50 -12.34
CA LYS A 2 13.89 3.28 -11.51
C LYS A 2 12.87 3.41 -10.38
N THR A 3 11.97 2.46 -10.27
CA THR A 3 10.88 2.48 -9.28
C THR A 3 11.09 1.37 -8.25
N LEU A 4 11.02 1.70 -6.97
CA LEU A 4 11.02 0.75 -5.88
C LEU A 4 9.62 0.61 -5.30
N ILE A 5 9.10 -0.60 -5.23
CA ILE A 5 7.81 -0.93 -4.60
C ILE A 5 8.10 -1.68 -3.30
N ILE A 6 7.93 -1.00 -2.18
CA ILE A 6 8.11 -1.57 -0.84
C ILE A 6 6.75 -1.84 -0.23
N TYR A 7 6.58 -3.02 0.36
CA TYR A 7 5.31 -3.37 0.98
C TYR A 7 5.46 -4.28 2.20
N ALA A 8 4.43 -4.25 3.04
CA ALA A 8 4.20 -5.28 4.04
C ALA A 8 2.89 -6.00 3.73
N SER A 9 2.86 -7.30 3.92
CA SER A 9 1.65 -8.11 3.74
C SER A 9 1.58 -9.22 4.79
N LYS A 10 0.38 -9.52 5.28
CA LYS A 10 0.12 -10.65 6.19
C LYS A 10 -0.75 -11.72 5.53
N THR A 11 -1.69 -11.32 4.69
CA THR A 11 -2.69 -12.19 4.07
C THR A 11 -2.54 -12.30 2.56
N GLY A 12 -1.55 -11.60 1.99
CA GLY A 12 -1.26 -11.64 0.57
C GLY A 12 -1.94 -10.55 -0.26
N THR A 13 -2.95 -9.82 0.27
CA THR A 13 -3.66 -8.79 -0.50
C THR A 13 -2.74 -7.64 -0.94
N THR A 14 -1.97 -7.07 -0.02
CA THR A 14 -1.01 -5.99 -0.34
C THR A 14 0.08 -6.48 -1.30
N GLU A 15 0.53 -7.72 -1.14
CA GLU A 15 1.50 -8.36 -2.05
C GLU A 15 0.93 -8.52 -3.46
N LYS A 16 -0.32 -8.95 -3.59
CA LYS A 16 -1.02 -9.03 -4.87
C LYS A 16 -1.10 -7.67 -5.55
N CYS A 17 -1.45 -6.62 -4.80
CA CYS A 17 -1.48 -5.25 -5.31
C CYS A 17 -0.10 -4.77 -5.76
N ALA A 18 0.93 -4.98 -4.95
CA ALA A 18 2.32 -4.66 -5.30
C ALA A 18 2.78 -5.41 -6.56
N SER A 19 2.39 -6.67 -6.71
CA SER A 19 2.68 -7.48 -7.91
C SER A 19 1.99 -6.94 -9.16
N ILE A 20 0.77 -6.43 -9.06
CA ILE A 20 0.07 -5.77 -10.18
C ILE A 20 0.84 -4.53 -10.60
N LEU A 21 1.25 -3.67 -9.65
CA LEU A 21 2.07 -2.50 -9.95
C LEU A 21 3.37 -2.89 -10.63
N ASN A 22 4.10 -3.86 -10.07
CA ASN A 22 5.40 -4.31 -10.60
C ASN A 22 5.33 -4.85 -12.03
N LYS A 23 4.22 -5.51 -12.39
CA LYS A 23 3.99 -6.01 -13.76
C LYS A 23 3.67 -4.90 -14.77
N ASN A 24 3.13 -3.77 -14.32
CA ASN A 24 2.65 -2.69 -15.18
C ASN A 24 3.59 -1.47 -15.22
N LEU A 25 4.59 -1.42 -14.34
CA LEU A 25 5.60 -0.36 -14.28
C LEU A 25 6.94 -0.89 -14.80
N LYS A 26 7.50 -0.23 -15.82
CA LYS A 26 8.84 -0.55 -16.33
C LYS A 26 9.90 -0.20 -15.27
N ASP A 27 11.02 -0.90 -15.27
CA ASP A 27 12.16 -0.70 -14.37
C ASP A 27 11.75 -0.64 -12.89
N SER A 28 10.81 -1.50 -12.49
CA SER A 28 10.36 -1.59 -11.11
C SER A 28 10.93 -2.81 -10.39
N THR A 29 11.25 -2.62 -9.11
CA THR A 29 11.70 -3.67 -8.19
C THR A 29 10.73 -3.75 -7.02
N MET A 30 10.28 -4.95 -6.67
CA MET A 30 9.32 -5.18 -5.58
C MET A 30 10.00 -5.87 -4.39
N ILE A 31 9.89 -5.27 -3.19
CA ILE A 31 10.51 -5.79 -1.96
C ILE A 31 9.50 -5.86 -0.81
N ASN A 32 9.40 -7.06 -0.23
CA ASN A 32 8.65 -7.25 1.01
C ASN A 32 9.51 -6.84 2.22
N LEU A 33 8.99 -5.96 3.07
CA LEU A 33 9.68 -5.49 4.28
C LEU A 33 10.06 -6.59 5.27
N SER A 34 9.47 -7.78 5.16
CA SER A 34 9.90 -8.94 5.97
C SER A 34 11.24 -9.52 5.52
N ARG A 35 11.69 -9.18 4.31
CA ARG A 35 12.90 -9.72 3.67
C ARG A 35 13.94 -8.65 3.37
N ILE A 36 13.63 -7.37 3.68
CA ILE A 36 14.58 -6.28 3.45
C ILE A 36 15.73 -6.38 4.45
N GLN A 37 16.95 -6.40 3.96
CA GLN A 37 18.15 -6.40 4.80
C GLN A 37 18.85 -5.04 4.76
N ASN A 38 19.47 -4.67 3.67
CA ASN A 38 20.23 -3.41 3.53
C ASN A 38 20.01 -2.82 2.14
N GLU A 39 18.75 -2.55 1.77
CA GLU A 39 18.46 -1.93 0.50
C GLU A 39 18.80 -0.45 0.53
N ASP A 40 19.66 -0.04 -0.39
CA ASP A 40 19.93 1.36 -0.66
C ASP A 40 18.76 1.93 -1.49
N ILE A 41 17.90 2.70 -0.82
CA ILE A 41 16.72 3.29 -1.47
C ILE A 41 17.06 4.55 -2.28
N ASP A 42 18.25 5.13 -2.09
CA ASP A 42 18.68 6.33 -2.82
C ASP A 42 18.90 6.09 -4.31
N LYS A 43 19.20 4.87 -4.70
CA LYS A 43 19.38 4.49 -6.12
C LYS A 43 18.09 4.49 -6.96
N TYR A 44 16.92 4.66 -6.32
CA TYR A 44 15.62 4.69 -6.99
C TYR A 44 15.11 6.13 -7.13
N ASP A 45 14.47 6.39 -8.25
CA ASP A 45 13.88 7.71 -8.56
C ASP A 45 12.50 7.87 -7.93
N ILE A 46 11.73 6.78 -7.89
CA ILE A 46 10.38 6.73 -7.33
C ILE A 46 10.30 5.62 -6.27
N ILE A 47 9.70 5.92 -5.12
CA ILE A 47 9.46 4.94 -4.05
C ILE A 47 7.96 4.84 -3.81
N ILE A 48 7.42 3.65 -4.06
CA ILE A 48 6.03 3.30 -3.79
C ILE A 48 5.97 2.47 -2.51
N ILE A 49 5.12 2.87 -1.56
CA ILE A 49 4.97 2.18 -0.28
C ILE A 49 3.55 1.64 -0.14
N GLY A 50 3.43 0.32 0.03
CA GLY A 50 2.17 -0.38 0.20
C GLY A 50 2.00 -0.98 1.60
N THR A 51 0.83 -0.80 2.21
CA THR A 51 0.55 -1.28 3.57
C THR A 51 -0.90 -1.73 3.75
N PRO A 52 -1.15 -2.81 4.50
CA PRO A 52 -2.50 -3.10 4.96
C PRO A 52 -2.89 -2.17 6.10
N ILE A 53 -4.19 -1.83 6.18
CA ILE A 53 -4.79 -1.17 7.34
C ILE A 53 -5.47 -2.23 8.21
N ARG A 54 -5.15 -2.20 9.50
CA ARG A 54 -5.79 -3.03 10.52
C ARG A 54 -6.14 -2.17 11.72
N MET A 55 -7.42 -2.14 12.09
CA MET A 55 -7.92 -1.29 13.18
C MET A 55 -7.48 0.18 13.02
N GLY A 56 -7.49 0.71 11.78
CA GLY A 56 -7.10 2.08 11.47
C GLY A 56 -5.59 2.34 11.41
N ILE A 57 -4.75 1.33 11.61
CA ILE A 57 -3.29 1.50 11.73
C ILE A 57 -2.57 0.74 10.61
N ILE A 58 -1.51 1.36 10.07
CA ILE A 58 -0.60 0.73 9.09
C ILE A 58 0.27 -0.35 9.74
N ASP A 59 0.82 -1.25 8.93
CA ASP A 59 1.73 -2.29 9.43
C ASP A 59 2.96 -1.66 10.11
N LYS A 60 3.33 -2.18 11.29
CA LYS A 60 4.45 -1.68 12.08
C LYS A 60 5.80 -1.66 11.34
N ARG A 61 6.01 -2.58 10.40
CA ARG A 61 7.21 -2.64 9.56
C ARG A 61 7.28 -1.45 8.62
N VAL A 62 6.13 -1.06 8.03
CA VAL A 62 6.01 0.13 7.18
C VAL A 62 6.22 1.38 8.00
N LYS A 63 5.61 1.50 9.19
CA LYS A 63 5.83 2.62 10.09
C LYS A 63 7.30 2.79 10.45
N LYS A 64 7.97 1.69 10.81
CA LYS A 64 9.42 1.68 11.12
C LYS A 64 10.26 2.08 9.90
N PHE A 65 9.93 1.56 8.72
CA PHE A 65 10.63 1.90 7.48
C PHE A 65 10.51 3.37 7.14
N ILE A 66 9.30 3.95 7.19
CA ILE A 66 9.06 5.38 6.95
C ILE A 66 9.84 6.24 7.95
N SER A 67 9.77 5.91 9.24
CA SER A 67 10.48 6.66 10.28
C SER A 67 12.00 6.64 10.06
N LYS A 68 12.58 5.48 9.73
CA LYS A 68 14.02 5.33 9.48
C LYS A 68 14.48 6.12 8.25
N ASN A 69 13.66 6.20 7.22
CA ASN A 69 14.02 6.77 5.93
C ASN A 69 13.35 8.13 5.65
N TYR A 70 12.81 8.77 6.68
CA TYR A 70 11.99 9.98 6.53
C TYR A 70 12.67 11.08 5.72
N ASN A 71 13.95 11.37 6.04
CA ASN A 71 14.72 12.40 5.36
C ASN A 71 14.95 12.12 3.87
N ILE A 72 15.02 10.85 3.49
CA ILE A 72 15.13 10.45 2.09
C ILE A 72 13.76 10.59 1.43
N LEU A 73 12.70 10.02 2.04
CA LEU A 73 11.36 9.97 1.47
C LEU A 73 10.76 11.36 1.22
N LYS A 74 10.99 12.34 2.10
CA LYS A 74 10.48 13.69 1.91
C LYS A 74 11.10 14.46 0.72
N ASN A 75 12.28 14.01 0.25
CA ASN A 75 13.00 14.63 -0.86
C ASN A 75 12.90 13.82 -2.16
N LYS A 76 12.23 12.66 -2.14
CA LYS A 76 12.06 11.80 -3.31
C LYS A 76 10.62 11.85 -3.84
N LYS A 77 10.44 11.45 -5.08
CA LYS A 77 9.12 11.16 -5.63
C LYS A 77 8.57 9.93 -4.93
N THR A 78 7.49 10.08 -4.20
CA THR A 78 6.85 8.99 -3.44
C THR A 78 5.42 8.78 -3.86
N ALA A 79 4.92 7.57 -3.66
CA ALA A 79 3.51 7.24 -3.79
C ALA A 79 3.13 6.20 -2.74
N TYR A 80 1.88 6.24 -2.30
CA TYR A 80 1.42 5.38 -1.21
C TYR A 80 0.12 4.68 -1.58
N PHE A 81 0.02 3.37 -1.30
CA PHE A 81 -1.25 2.68 -1.38
C PHE A 81 -1.55 1.91 -0.10
N ILE A 82 -2.81 1.92 0.28
CA ILE A 82 -3.30 1.14 1.41
C ILE A 82 -4.27 0.05 0.93
N CYS A 83 -4.25 -1.08 1.61
CA CYS A 83 -5.26 -2.12 1.44
C CYS A 83 -6.11 -2.20 2.70
N CYS A 84 -7.40 -1.91 2.57
CA CYS A 84 -8.36 -1.96 3.67
C CYS A 84 -9.72 -2.47 3.18
N GLY A 85 -10.42 -3.21 4.05
CA GLY A 85 -11.76 -3.70 3.74
C GLY A 85 -12.85 -2.62 3.86
N PHE A 86 -12.59 -1.55 4.60
CA PHE A 86 -13.50 -0.43 4.82
C PHE A 86 -12.98 0.81 4.11
N ASN A 87 -13.44 1.01 2.87
CA ASN A 87 -12.91 2.05 1.98
C ASN A 87 -13.57 3.43 2.17
N GLU A 88 -14.64 3.55 2.95
CA GLU A 88 -15.40 4.81 3.08
C GLU A 88 -14.59 5.94 3.71
N ASN A 89 -13.73 5.59 4.65
CA ASN A 89 -12.91 6.56 5.40
C ASN A 89 -11.40 6.44 5.09
N TRP A 90 -11.05 5.97 3.90
CA TRP A 90 -9.67 5.69 3.56
C TRP A 90 -8.72 6.91 3.72
N LYS A 91 -9.21 8.12 3.45
CA LYS A 91 -8.42 9.35 3.63
C LYS A 91 -8.05 9.58 5.09
N GLN A 92 -8.97 9.30 6.02
CA GLN A 92 -8.69 9.41 7.45
C GLN A 92 -7.56 8.47 7.89
N TYR A 93 -7.42 7.31 7.27
CA TYR A 93 -6.28 6.42 7.56
C TYR A 93 -4.95 7.03 7.15
N TYR A 94 -4.90 7.80 6.07
CA TYR A 94 -3.69 8.54 5.70
C TYR A 94 -3.39 9.64 6.71
N ASP A 95 -4.36 10.47 7.05
CA ASP A 95 -4.19 11.56 8.02
C ASP A 95 -3.71 11.07 9.40
N GLN A 96 -4.14 9.88 9.81
CA GLN A 96 -3.75 9.28 11.10
C GLN A 96 -2.37 8.62 11.09
N ASN A 97 -1.88 8.17 9.95
CA ASN A 97 -0.72 7.29 9.88
C ASN A 97 0.50 7.88 9.15
N PHE A 98 0.31 8.92 8.36
CA PHE A 98 1.37 9.56 7.57
C PHE A 98 1.49 11.04 7.94
N SER A 99 2.69 11.59 7.84
CA SER A 99 2.85 13.04 8.02
C SER A 99 2.30 13.80 6.82
N LYS A 100 1.75 14.99 7.10
CA LYS A 100 1.24 15.88 6.04
C LYS A 100 2.31 16.18 4.98
N GLU A 101 3.56 16.40 5.40
CA GLU A 101 4.69 16.67 4.49
C GLU A 101 4.91 15.55 3.47
N LEU A 102 4.81 14.28 3.88
CA LEU A 102 4.95 13.14 2.97
C LEU A 102 3.78 13.02 1.99
N LEU A 103 2.56 13.32 2.46
CA LEU A 103 1.36 13.26 1.63
C LEU A 103 1.30 14.41 0.61
N ASP A 104 1.66 15.62 1.02
CA ASP A 104 1.69 16.81 0.15
C ASP A 104 2.73 16.65 -0.98
N ASN A 105 3.83 15.94 -0.74
CA ASN A 105 4.89 15.68 -1.71
C ASN A 105 4.68 14.39 -2.53
N ALA A 106 3.65 13.61 -2.23
CA ALA A 106 3.39 12.37 -2.93
C ALA A 106 2.85 12.61 -4.35
N ILE A 107 3.30 11.81 -5.32
CA ILE A 107 2.71 11.76 -6.67
C ILE A 107 1.22 11.43 -6.58
N ILE A 108 0.91 10.41 -5.79
CA ILE A 108 -0.45 9.94 -5.52
C ILE A 108 -0.47 9.10 -4.24
N TYR A 109 -1.57 9.15 -3.52
CA TYR A 109 -1.89 8.17 -2.51
C TYR A 109 -3.35 7.75 -2.63
N ASP A 110 -3.62 6.45 -2.49
CA ASP A 110 -4.96 5.91 -2.75
C ASP A 110 -5.21 4.61 -1.96
N THR A 111 -6.45 4.15 -1.95
CA THR A 111 -6.83 2.84 -1.44
C THR A 111 -7.05 1.85 -2.58
N PHE A 112 -6.53 0.65 -2.44
CA PHE A 112 -6.73 -0.43 -3.40
C PHE A 112 -7.81 -1.42 -2.98
N GLY A 113 -8.56 -1.07 -1.93
CA GLY A 113 -9.59 -1.94 -1.40
C GLY A 113 -9.03 -3.08 -0.56
N GLY A 114 -9.76 -4.14 -0.45
CA GLY A 114 -9.41 -5.31 0.34
C GLY A 114 -9.79 -6.60 -0.35
N ASP A 115 -9.28 -7.70 0.19
CA ASP A 115 -9.70 -9.04 -0.17
C ASP A 115 -9.92 -9.80 1.15
N LEU A 116 -11.18 -10.03 1.51
CA LEU A 116 -11.54 -10.88 2.64
C LEU A 116 -11.42 -12.35 2.26
N ASN A 117 -10.23 -12.79 1.89
CA ASN A 117 -10.01 -14.21 1.74
C ASN A 117 -9.88 -14.85 3.14
N ILE A 118 -11.03 -15.31 3.67
CA ILE A 118 -11.15 -15.93 5.00
C ILE A 118 -10.22 -17.14 5.12
N ASP A 119 -9.98 -17.86 4.02
CA ASP A 119 -9.14 -19.06 4.01
C ASP A 119 -7.65 -18.77 4.20
N LYS A 120 -7.21 -17.56 3.88
CA LYS A 120 -5.82 -17.11 4.12
C LYS A 120 -5.58 -16.55 5.52
N GLN A 121 -6.63 -16.39 6.33
CA GLN A 121 -6.52 -15.92 7.71
C GLN A 121 -6.26 -17.10 8.65
N LYS A 122 -5.22 -17.02 9.47
CA LYS A 122 -4.86 -18.06 10.45
C LYS A 122 -5.27 -17.65 11.87
N GLY A 123 -5.79 -18.63 12.66
CA GLY A 123 -6.04 -18.46 14.08
C GLY A 123 -7.10 -17.40 14.43
N LEU A 124 -6.82 -16.58 15.44
CA LEU A 124 -7.71 -15.52 15.95
C LEU A 124 -8.15 -14.51 14.89
N ASN A 125 -7.30 -14.21 13.92
CA ASN A 125 -7.64 -13.32 12.82
C ASN A 125 -8.77 -13.87 11.95
N LYS A 126 -8.79 -15.20 11.71
CA LYS A 126 -9.87 -15.87 10.96
C LYS A 126 -11.21 -15.74 11.68
N PHE A 127 -11.20 -15.85 13.02
CA PHE A 127 -12.40 -15.72 13.84
C PHE A 127 -12.93 -14.27 13.84
N ILE A 128 -12.05 -13.28 14.01
CA ILE A 128 -12.41 -11.85 13.98
C ILE A 128 -12.97 -11.47 12.61
N VAL A 129 -12.32 -11.88 11.52
CA VAL A 129 -12.78 -11.63 10.16
C VAL A 129 -14.16 -12.29 9.93
N LYS A 130 -14.37 -13.50 10.42
CA LYS A 130 -15.66 -14.20 10.32
C LYS A 130 -16.76 -13.51 11.13
N MET A 131 -16.44 -12.97 12.32
CA MET A 131 -17.41 -12.19 13.11
C MET A 131 -17.75 -10.86 12.42
N VAL A 132 -16.75 -10.13 11.93
CA VAL A 132 -16.94 -8.87 11.20
C VAL A 132 -17.74 -9.11 9.92
N SER A 133 -17.43 -10.16 9.16
CA SER A 133 -18.17 -10.51 7.94
C SER A 133 -19.63 -10.91 8.19
N LYS A 134 -19.95 -11.46 9.37
CA LYS A 134 -21.33 -11.77 9.77
C LYS A 134 -22.14 -10.54 10.19
N SER A 135 -21.48 -9.52 10.74
CA SER A 135 -22.11 -8.25 11.15
C SER A 135 -22.19 -7.21 10.03
N MET A 136 -21.53 -7.46 8.91
CA MET A 136 -21.59 -6.59 7.73
C MET A 136 -22.88 -6.81 6.94
N ASP A 137 -23.39 -5.72 6.40
CA ASP A 137 -24.51 -5.76 5.47
C ASP A 137 -24.21 -6.74 4.33
N LYS A 138 -25.13 -7.69 4.06
CA LYS A 138 -24.94 -8.77 3.07
C LYS A 138 -24.63 -8.29 1.65
N ASN A 139 -24.83 -7.00 1.38
CA ASN A 139 -24.58 -6.36 0.09
C ASN A 139 -23.17 -5.75 -0.05
N ARG A 140 -22.35 -5.78 1.01
CA ARG A 140 -21.03 -5.14 1.00
C ARG A 140 -19.98 -6.11 0.47
N LYS A 141 -19.57 -5.90 -0.78
CA LYS A 141 -18.43 -6.62 -1.37
C LYS A 141 -17.12 -5.96 -0.94
N ILE A 142 -16.26 -6.73 -0.29
CA ILE A 142 -14.86 -6.33 -0.06
C ILE A 142 -14.05 -6.90 -1.22
N GLU A 143 -13.66 -6.03 -2.12
CA GLU A 143 -12.94 -6.38 -3.35
C GLU A 143 -11.83 -5.37 -3.65
N LEU A 144 -10.90 -5.78 -4.51
CA LEU A 144 -9.88 -4.87 -5.01
C LEU A 144 -10.51 -3.81 -5.92
N LEU A 145 -10.10 -2.57 -5.72
CA LEU A 145 -10.54 -1.42 -6.50
C LEU A 145 -9.68 -1.25 -7.76
N ASN A 146 -9.97 -2.04 -8.79
CA ASN A 146 -9.19 -2.04 -10.03
C ASN A 146 -9.10 -0.65 -10.69
N LYS A 147 -10.14 0.17 -10.59
CA LYS A 147 -10.13 1.55 -11.10
C LYS A 147 -9.07 2.40 -10.39
N ASN A 148 -8.97 2.29 -9.07
CA ASN A 148 -7.96 3.03 -8.28
C ASN A 148 -6.55 2.55 -8.62
N ILE A 149 -6.36 1.22 -8.74
CA ILE A 149 -5.07 0.63 -9.12
C ILE A 149 -4.63 1.14 -10.50
N ASN A 150 -5.53 1.15 -11.49
CA ASN A 150 -5.22 1.62 -12.82
C ASN A 150 -4.90 3.12 -12.84
N ASN A 151 -5.69 3.95 -12.15
CA ASN A 151 -5.41 5.37 -12.00
C ASN A 151 -4.06 5.63 -11.34
N PHE A 152 -3.72 4.85 -10.31
CA PHE A 152 -2.42 4.93 -9.63
C PHE A 152 -1.27 4.62 -10.59
N ILE A 153 -1.39 3.56 -11.40
CA ILE A 153 -0.39 3.17 -12.41
C ILE A 153 -0.19 4.29 -13.43
N GLU A 154 -1.26 4.89 -13.94
CA GLU A 154 -1.16 5.97 -14.92
C GLU A 154 -0.47 7.21 -14.35
N ASN A 155 -0.79 7.63 -13.12
CA ASN A 155 -0.08 8.74 -12.45
C ASN A 155 1.43 8.48 -12.32
N ILE A 156 1.82 7.25 -12.00
CA ILE A 156 3.25 6.89 -11.94
C ILE A 156 3.90 6.93 -13.33
N LYS A 157 3.20 6.45 -14.36
CA LYS A 157 3.71 6.48 -15.74
C LYS A 157 3.88 7.89 -16.28
N GLU A 158 2.95 8.79 -16.01
CA GLU A 158 3.03 10.20 -16.40
C GLU A 158 4.28 10.88 -15.84
N VAL A 159 4.61 10.59 -14.58
CA VAL A 159 5.84 11.12 -13.96
C VAL A 159 7.10 10.47 -14.53
N ASN A 160 7.02 9.22 -14.98
CA ASN A 160 8.13 8.49 -15.59
C ASN A 160 8.45 8.96 -17.02
N ASN A 161 7.43 9.38 -17.77
CA ASN A 161 7.52 9.80 -19.16
C ASN A 161 6.86 11.17 -19.31
N PRO A 162 7.51 12.28 -18.91
CA PRO A 162 6.92 13.62 -18.97
C PRO A 162 6.73 14.14 -20.41
N TYR A 163 7.24 13.43 -21.44
CA TYR A 163 7.01 13.70 -22.90
C TYR A 163 7.27 12.46 -23.74
#